data_92365336082f0af04be7056e86a3f483
#
_entry.id   92365336082f0af04be7056e86a3f483
#
_cell.length_a   1.000
_cell.length_b   1.000
_cell.length_c   1.000
_cell.angle_alpha   90.00
_cell.angle_beta   90.00
_cell.angle_gamma   90.00
#
_symmetry.space_group_name_H-M   'P 1'
#
loop_
_entity.id
_entity.type
_entity.pdbx_description
1 polymer ?
#
loop_
_entity_poly.entity_id
_entity_poly.type
_entity_poly.pdbx_seq_one_letter_code
_entity_poly.pdbx_strand_id
1 'polypeptide(L)'
;MRLSDMNGKEIIDLKKGERMGILGQADLEIDENTGHIKAFLIPTLKWFGFKKNGTEVRVPWRNIKKIGSDMIIIDFNDFSD
;
A
#
# COMPACT_ATOMS: atom_id res chain seq x y z
N MET A 1 6.53 -8.55 12.54
CA MET A 1 6.94 -7.26 11.95
C MET A 1 6.02 -6.15 12.45
N ARG A 2 6.47 -4.94 12.44
CA ARG A 2 5.67 -3.80 12.84
C ARG A 2 5.25 -3.01 11.61
N LEU A 3 4.19 -2.23 11.75
CA LEU A 3 3.80 -1.35 10.64
C LEU A 3 4.97 -0.45 10.22
N SER A 4 5.71 0.07 11.17
CA SER A 4 6.86 0.93 10.87
C SER A 4 7.95 0.21 10.06
N ASP A 5 8.01 -1.11 10.12
CA ASP A 5 8.98 -1.88 9.33
C ASP A 5 8.68 -1.83 7.84
N MET A 6 7.47 -1.43 7.47
CA MET A 6 7.11 -1.31 6.06
C MET A 6 7.64 -0.04 5.42
N ASN A 7 7.99 0.93 6.24
CA ASN A 7 8.54 2.19 5.72
C ASN A 7 9.88 1.93 5.04
N GLY A 8 10.09 2.55 3.90
CA GLY A 8 11.31 2.40 3.14
C GLY A 8 11.33 1.21 2.19
N LYS A 9 10.32 0.35 2.24
CA LYS A 9 10.25 -0.76 1.30
C LYS A 9 9.79 -0.28 -0.06
N GLU A 10 10.22 -0.97 -1.09
CA GLU A 10 9.84 -0.65 -2.45
C GLU A 10 8.50 -1.27 -2.80
N ILE A 11 7.63 -0.49 -3.43
CA ILE A 11 6.33 -0.98 -3.85
C ILE A 11 6.41 -1.47 -5.28
N ILE A 12 5.95 -2.70 -5.51
CA ILE A 12 6.00 -3.36 -6.81
C ILE A 12 4.57 -3.66 -7.25
N ASP A 13 4.24 -3.31 -8.49
CA ASP A 13 2.96 -3.66 -9.10
C ASP A 13 3.00 -5.12 -9.53
N LEU A 14 2.11 -5.93 -8.98
CA LEU A 14 2.09 -7.37 -9.26
C LEU A 14 1.94 -7.67 -10.74
N LYS A 15 0.99 -7.02 -11.39
CA LYS A 15 0.65 -7.35 -12.76
C LYS A 15 1.69 -6.87 -13.76
N LYS A 16 2.25 -5.71 -13.53
CA LYS A 16 3.21 -5.12 -14.45
C LYS A 16 4.65 -5.41 -14.09
N GLY A 17 4.88 -5.84 -12.86
CA GLY A 17 6.26 -6.04 -12.38
C GLY A 17 7.04 -4.76 -12.26
N GLU A 18 6.35 -3.63 -12.21
CA GLU A 18 6.99 -2.32 -12.20
C GLU A 18 7.21 -1.83 -10.78
N ARG A 19 8.30 -1.11 -10.63
CA ARG A 19 8.59 -0.41 -9.38
C ARG A 19 7.73 0.85 -9.33
N MET A 20 7.00 0.99 -8.24
CA MET A 20 6.12 2.14 -8.07
C MET A 20 6.74 3.22 -7.19
N GLY A 21 7.84 2.91 -6.53
CA GLY A 21 8.53 3.84 -5.66
C GLY A 21 8.73 3.30 -4.27
N ILE A 22 9.21 4.14 -3.39
CA ILE A 22 9.55 3.76 -2.01
C ILE A 22 8.42 4.21 -1.10
N LEU A 23 7.96 3.29 -0.26
CA LEU A 23 6.91 3.60 0.70
C LEU A 23 7.43 4.56 1.76
N GLY A 24 6.71 5.66 1.93
CA GLY A 24 6.97 6.55 3.04
C GLY A 24 6.19 6.06 4.25
N GLN A 25 5.64 7.01 5.00
CA GLN A 25 4.87 6.69 6.18
C GLN A 25 3.47 6.24 5.76
N ALA A 26 3.13 5.01 6.08
CA ALA A 26 1.82 4.45 5.75
C ALA A 26 0.92 4.44 6.98
N ASP A 27 -0.37 4.26 6.73
CA ASP A 27 -1.34 4.15 7.79
C ASP A 27 -2.25 2.96 7.49
N LEU A 28 -3.12 2.62 8.41
CA LEU A 28 -4.04 1.51 8.27
C LEU A 28 -5.46 1.95 8.56
N GLU A 29 -6.37 1.37 7.82
CA GLU A 29 -7.80 1.46 8.14
C GLU A 29 -8.18 0.16 8.84
N ILE A 30 -8.72 0.27 10.03
CA ILE A 30 -9.02 -0.88 10.88
C ILE A 30 -10.51 -0.91 11.15
N ASP A 31 -11.08 -2.11 11.05
CA ASP A 31 -12.47 -2.32 11.47
C ASP A 31 -12.48 -2.35 13.01
N GLU A 32 -13.01 -1.31 13.61
CA GLU A 32 -12.95 -1.20 15.05
C GLU A 32 -13.85 -2.18 15.78
N ASN A 33 -14.80 -2.80 15.07
CA ASN A 33 -15.68 -3.81 15.67
C ASN A 33 -15.00 -5.16 15.77
N THR A 34 -14.18 -5.50 14.79
CA THR A 34 -13.54 -6.82 14.72
C THR A 34 -12.05 -6.77 14.99
N GLY A 35 -11.44 -5.61 14.80
CA GLY A 35 -9.99 -5.47 14.91
C GLY A 35 -9.24 -5.86 13.64
N HIS A 36 -9.96 -6.22 12.58
CA HIS A 36 -9.30 -6.61 11.34
C HIS A 36 -8.81 -5.41 10.55
N ILE A 37 -7.71 -5.59 9.86
CA ILE A 37 -7.19 -4.55 8.95
C ILE A 37 -8.01 -4.59 7.67
N LYS A 38 -8.56 -3.44 7.29
CA LYS A 38 -9.36 -3.32 6.07
C LYS A 38 -8.54 -2.85 4.89
N ALA A 39 -7.65 -1.91 5.12
CA ALA A 39 -6.91 -1.32 4.03
C ALA A 39 -5.58 -0.75 4.51
N PHE A 40 -4.71 -0.60 3.54
CA PHE A 40 -3.41 0.02 3.70
C PHE A 40 -3.50 1.40 3.06
N LEU A 41 -3.18 2.43 3.81
CA LEU A 41 -3.31 3.81 3.33
C LEU A 41 -1.93 4.34 3.00
N ILE A 42 -1.72 4.63 1.74
CA ILE A 42 -0.42 5.06 1.24
C ILE A 42 -0.52 6.53 0.85
N PRO A 43 0.38 7.40 1.33
CA PRO A 43 0.37 8.78 0.89
C PRO A 43 0.59 8.85 -0.61
N THR A 44 -0.11 9.75 -1.26
CA THR A 44 0.09 9.93 -2.70
C THR A 44 1.43 10.57 -2.94
N LEU A 45 2.18 9.98 -3.87
CA LEU A 45 3.46 10.50 -4.28
C LEU A 45 3.45 10.68 -5.78
N LYS A 46 4.34 11.51 -6.28
CA LYS A 46 4.36 11.82 -7.69
C LYS A 46 4.56 10.59 -8.57
N TRP A 47 5.37 9.67 -8.12
CA TRP A 47 5.71 8.50 -8.92
C TRP A 47 4.57 7.49 -8.99
N PHE A 48 3.52 7.63 -8.18
CA PHE A 48 2.33 6.80 -8.32
C PHE A 48 1.48 7.22 -9.52
N GLY A 49 1.68 8.40 -10.04
CA GLY A 49 0.83 8.92 -11.09
C GLY A 49 -0.49 9.49 -10.60
N PHE A 50 -0.71 9.52 -9.32
CA PHE A 50 -1.89 10.13 -8.73
C PHE A 50 -1.62 11.61 -8.53
N LYS A 51 -2.55 12.44 -8.92
CA LYS A 51 -2.27 13.86 -9.01
C LYS A 51 -2.76 14.69 -7.87
N LYS A 52 -3.57 14.14 -7.03
CA LYS A 52 -4.21 14.93 -5.99
C LYS A 52 -3.32 15.05 -4.78
N ASN A 53 -3.00 16.26 -4.45
CA ASN A 53 -2.16 16.55 -3.31
C ASN A 53 -2.90 16.20 -2.03
N GLY A 54 -2.20 15.59 -1.12
CA GLY A 54 -2.76 15.26 0.18
C GLY A 54 -3.75 14.13 0.19
N THR A 55 -3.94 13.47 -0.95
CA THR A 55 -4.87 12.36 -1.05
C THR A 55 -4.13 11.04 -0.83
N GLU A 56 -4.70 10.18 -0.02
CA GLU A 56 -4.14 8.86 0.21
C GLU A 56 -4.66 7.89 -0.82
N VAL A 57 -3.84 6.90 -1.16
CA VAL A 57 -4.28 5.76 -1.96
C VAL A 57 -4.72 4.69 -0.98
N ARG A 58 -5.97 4.27 -1.08
CA ARG A 58 -6.50 3.22 -0.24
C ARG A 58 -6.36 1.90 -0.96
N VAL A 59 -5.53 1.02 -0.41
CA VAL A 59 -5.30 -0.30 -0.97
C VAL A 59 -5.97 -1.33 -0.07
N PRO A 60 -7.03 -1.99 -0.53
CA PRO A 60 -7.66 -3.03 0.30
C PRO A 60 -6.61 -4.04 0.76
N TRP A 61 -6.70 -4.46 2.00
CA TRP A 61 -5.68 -5.32 2.58
C TRP A 61 -5.44 -6.58 1.76
N ARG A 62 -6.51 -7.12 1.17
CA ARG A 62 -6.40 -8.33 0.35
C ARG A 62 -5.58 -8.14 -0.92
N ASN A 63 -5.35 -6.90 -1.34
CA ASN A 63 -4.57 -6.61 -2.54
C ASN A 63 -3.07 -6.59 -2.28
N ILE A 64 -2.67 -6.66 -1.02
CA ILE A 64 -1.26 -6.81 -0.68
C ILE A 64 -0.94 -8.29 -0.77
N LYS A 65 -0.10 -8.65 -1.74
CA LYS A 65 0.14 -10.06 -2.05
C LYS A 65 1.36 -10.62 -1.38
N LYS A 66 2.35 -9.79 -1.11
CA LYS A 66 3.55 -10.24 -0.42
C LYS A 66 4.24 -9.06 0.24
N ILE A 67 4.73 -9.30 1.45
CA ILE A 67 5.59 -8.34 2.13
C ILE A 67 6.94 -9.02 2.32
N GLY A 68 7.93 -8.53 1.58
CA GLY A 68 9.27 -9.05 1.67
C GLY A 68 10.14 -8.19 2.57
N SER A 69 11.43 -8.51 2.64
CA SER A 69 12.35 -7.73 3.45
C SER A 69 12.57 -6.33 2.87
N ASP A 70 12.53 -6.20 1.53
CA ASP A 70 12.83 -4.94 0.87
C ASP A 70 11.70 -4.42 0.00
N MET A 71 10.62 -5.19 -0.16
CA MET A 71 9.56 -4.79 -1.08
C MET A 71 8.20 -5.23 -0.59
N ILE A 72 7.17 -4.59 -1.16
CA ILE A 72 5.79 -4.93 -0.94
C ILE A 72 5.16 -5.09 -2.32
N ILE A 73 4.58 -6.26 -2.58
CA ILE A 73 3.94 -6.53 -3.87
C ILE A 73 2.44 -6.31 -3.72
N ILE A 74 1.90 -5.44 -4.56
CA ILE A 74 0.51 -5.03 -4.50
C ILE A 74 -0.15 -5.27 -5.85
N ASP A 75 -1.37 -5.79 -5.83
CA ASP A 75 -2.18 -5.88 -7.02
C ASP A 75 -3.03 -4.61 -7.10
N PHE A 76 -2.68 -3.73 -8.05
CA PHE A 76 -3.38 -2.46 -8.22
C PHE A 76 -4.58 -2.56 -9.15
N ASN A 77 -4.87 -3.73 -9.67
CA ASN A 77 -5.91 -3.85 -10.70
C ASN A 77 -7.32 -4.07 -10.18
N ASP A 78 -7.46 -4.59 -8.98
CA ASP A 78 -8.78 -4.90 -8.44
C ASP A 78 -8.90 -4.32 -7.04
N PHE A 79 -9.40 -3.10 -6.96
CA PHE A 79 -9.56 -2.40 -5.71
C PHE A 79 -11.01 -2.39 -5.21
N SER A 80 -11.83 -3.25 -5.75
CA SER A 80 -13.21 -3.33 -5.25
C SER A 80 -13.22 -3.98 -3.88
N ASP A 81 -14.00 -3.43 -3.01
CA ASP A 81 -14.14 -3.95 -1.64
C ASP A 81 -15.39 -4.79 -1.51
#